data_4098df76188dcc6a42167023690e86b3
#
_entry.id   4098df76188dcc6a42167023690e86b3
#
_cell.length_a   1.000
_cell.length_b   1.000
_cell.length_c   1.000
_cell.angle_alpha   90.00
_cell.angle_beta   90.00
_cell.angle_gamma   90.00
#
_symmetry.space_group_name_H-M   'P 1'
#
loop_
_entity.id
_entity.type
_entity.pdbx_description
1 polymer ?
#
loop_
_entity_poly.entity_id
_entity_poly.type
_entity_poly.pdbx_seq_one_letter_code
_entity_poly.pdbx_strand_id
1 'polypeptide(L)'
;MNDNKLYHILDIIEEINKVDKMLVLHKDSNSDLMSSQYKNQKLKLSNYLVKELLTNSDNRTEVMYIIKLFIEKFYNKEINHLQFEENDNLKKIEDVFIENYA
;
A
#
# COMPACT_ATOMS: atom_id res chain seq x y z
N MET A 1 -12.81 -6.04 17.02
CA MET A 1 -13.32 -6.12 15.62
C MET A 1 -14.35 -7.22 15.53
N ASN A 2 -15.52 -6.95 14.99
CA ASN A 2 -16.54 -7.99 14.79
C ASN A 2 -16.27 -8.76 13.48
N ASP A 3 -16.98 -9.90 13.32
CA ASP A 3 -16.76 -10.77 12.17
C ASP A 3 -17.08 -10.11 10.83
N ASN A 4 -18.10 -9.24 10.78
CA ASN A 4 -18.46 -8.53 9.56
C ASN A 4 -17.35 -7.59 9.12
N LYS A 5 -16.73 -6.89 10.05
CA LYS A 5 -15.60 -6.02 9.77
C LYS A 5 -14.36 -6.80 9.32
N LEU A 6 -14.12 -7.94 9.97
CA LEU A 6 -13.02 -8.81 9.57
C LEU A 6 -13.19 -9.29 8.12
N TYR A 7 -14.37 -9.80 7.76
CA TYR A 7 -14.62 -10.28 6.40
C TYR A 7 -14.53 -9.17 5.39
N HIS A 8 -14.97 -7.96 5.74
CA HIS A 8 -14.86 -6.81 4.87
C HIS A 8 -13.39 -6.47 4.58
N ILE A 9 -12.56 -6.47 5.61
CA ILE A 9 -11.11 -6.23 5.46
C ILE A 9 -10.45 -7.32 4.61
N LEU A 10 -10.80 -8.58 4.83
CA LEU A 10 -10.29 -9.69 4.03
C LEU A 10 -10.69 -9.56 2.56
N ASP A 11 -11.91 -9.10 2.29
CA ASP A 11 -12.39 -8.85 0.92
C ASP A 11 -11.59 -7.73 0.24
N ILE A 12 -11.27 -6.67 0.97
CA ILE A 12 -10.44 -5.59 0.43
C ILE A 12 -9.06 -6.13 0.05
N ILE A 13 -8.45 -6.93 0.90
CA ILE A 13 -7.14 -7.54 0.63
C ILE A 13 -7.20 -8.42 -0.61
N GLU A 14 -8.25 -9.21 -0.76
CA GLU A 14 -8.45 -10.05 -1.93
C GLU A 14 -8.58 -9.22 -3.21
N GLU A 15 -9.33 -8.11 -3.15
CA GLU A 15 -9.46 -7.20 -4.28
C GLU A 15 -8.13 -6.56 -4.66
N ILE A 16 -7.33 -6.16 -3.69
CA ILE A 16 -5.98 -5.63 -3.94
C ILE A 16 -5.12 -6.69 -4.65
N ASN A 17 -5.20 -7.93 -4.19
CA ASN A 17 -4.45 -9.03 -4.80
C ASN A 17 -4.85 -9.26 -6.26
N LYS A 18 -6.14 -9.18 -6.57
CA LYS A 18 -6.64 -9.30 -7.95
C LYS A 18 -6.12 -8.17 -8.84
N VAL A 19 -6.19 -6.94 -8.35
CA VAL A 19 -5.70 -5.78 -9.08
C VAL A 19 -4.18 -5.87 -9.31
N ASP A 20 -3.45 -6.31 -8.30
CA ASP A 20 -2.00 -6.48 -8.42
C ASP A 20 -1.63 -7.53 -9.48
N LYS A 21 -2.38 -8.62 -9.55
CA LYS A 21 -2.22 -9.63 -10.61
C LYS A 21 -2.51 -9.04 -12.00
N MET A 22 -3.52 -8.20 -12.11
CA MET A 22 -3.83 -7.51 -13.38
C MET A 22 -2.70 -6.57 -13.79
N LEU A 23 -2.07 -5.88 -12.84
CA LEU A 23 -0.91 -5.05 -13.10
C LEU A 23 0.25 -5.87 -13.69
N VAL A 24 0.51 -7.05 -13.13
CA VAL A 24 1.57 -7.94 -13.64
C VAL A 24 1.24 -8.41 -15.06
N LEU A 25 -0.02 -8.79 -15.32
CA LEU A 25 -0.45 -9.25 -16.64
C LEU A 25 -0.32 -8.16 -17.71
N HIS A 26 -0.56 -6.91 -17.36
CA HIS A 26 -0.53 -5.77 -18.28
C HIS A 26 0.80 -5.00 -18.29
N LYS A 27 1.78 -5.47 -17.53
CA LYS A 27 3.08 -4.81 -17.43
C LYS A 27 3.78 -4.67 -18.79
N ASP A 28 3.68 -5.70 -19.63
CA ASP A 28 4.33 -5.75 -20.94
C ASP A 28 3.37 -5.37 -22.07
N SER A 29 2.13 -4.97 -21.76
CA SER A 29 1.22 -4.48 -22.77
C SER A 29 1.52 -3.02 -23.09
N ASN A 30 1.28 -2.61 -24.32
CA ASN A 30 1.46 -1.21 -24.76
C ASN A 30 0.35 -0.28 -24.24
N SER A 31 -0.47 -0.73 -23.29
CA SER A 31 -1.60 0.04 -22.78
C SER A 31 -1.25 0.71 -21.45
N ASP A 32 -0.61 1.89 -21.52
CA ASP A 32 -0.32 2.71 -20.35
C ASP A 32 -1.60 3.12 -19.61
N LEU A 33 -2.71 3.28 -20.34
CA LEU A 33 -4.01 3.63 -19.76
C LEU A 33 -4.49 2.55 -18.80
N MET A 34 -4.44 1.29 -19.21
CA MET A 34 -4.86 0.16 -18.35
C MET A 34 -3.98 0.06 -17.10
N SER A 35 -2.67 0.18 -17.27
CA SER A 35 -1.73 0.17 -16.14
C SER A 35 -2.03 1.30 -15.16
N SER A 36 -2.29 2.51 -15.66
CA SER A 36 -2.63 3.66 -14.82
C SER A 36 -3.93 3.44 -14.06
N GLN A 37 -4.94 2.87 -14.68
CA GLN A 37 -6.22 2.57 -14.04
C GLN A 37 -6.03 1.55 -12.91
N TYR A 38 -5.29 0.48 -13.14
CA TYR A 38 -5.04 -0.53 -12.10
C TYR A 38 -4.18 0.01 -10.96
N LYS A 39 -3.18 0.85 -11.25
CA LYS A 39 -2.38 1.51 -10.22
C LYS A 39 -3.23 2.41 -9.34
N ASN A 40 -4.12 3.19 -9.94
CA ASN A 40 -5.03 4.05 -9.19
C ASN A 40 -6.02 3.24 -8.36
N GLN A 41 -6.54 2.15 -8.90
CA GLN A 41 -7.45 1.27 -8.18
C GLN A 41 -6.74 0.60 -6.99
N LYS A 42 -5.51 0.11 -7.20
CA LYS A 42 -4.69 -0.45 -6.12
C LYS A 42 -4.49 0.58 -5.00
N LEU A 43 -4.15 1.82 -5.36
CA LEU A 43 -3.93 2.89 -4.39
C LEU A 43 -5.19 3.21 -3.59
N LYS A 44 -6.34 3.31 -4.24
CA LYS A 44 -7.62 3.57 -3.56
C LYS A 44 -7.96 2.47 -2.57
N LEU A 45 -7.82 1.21 -2.99
CA LEU A 45 -8.07 0.06 -2.13
C LEU A 45 -7.08 0.01 -0.96
N SER A 46 -5.82 0.36 -1.21
CA SER A 46 -4.78 0.41 -0.17
C SER A 46 -5.09 1.45 0.88
N ASN A 47 -5.49 2.65 0.46
CA ASN A 47 -5.89 3.71 1.38
C ASN A 47 -7.10 3.29 2.21
N TYR A 48 -8.07 2.62 1.59
CA TYR A 48 -9.25 2.14 2.27
C TYR A 48 -8.89 1.06 3.30
N LEU A 49 -8.01 0.13 2.94
CA LEU A 49 -7.53 -0.91 3.85
C LEU A 49 -6.87 -0.30 5.09
N VAL A 50 -5.95 0.62 4.91
CA VAL A 50 -5.25 1.28 6.02
C VAL A 50 -6.25 1.98 6.93
N LYS A 51 -7.20 2.71 6.36
CA LYS A 51 -8.24 3.40 7.11
C LYS A 51 -9.08 2.42 7.94
N GLU A 52 -9.51 1.31 7.35
CA GLU A 52 -10.31 0.31 8.04
C GLU A 52 -9.54 -0.35 9.18
N LEU A 53 -8.27 -0.65 8.97
CA LEU A 53 -7.41 -1.21 10.01
C LEU A 53 -7.25 -0.24 11.19
N LEU A 54 -7.01 1.03 10.90
CA LEU A 54 -6.83 2.05 11.94
C LEU A 54 -8.13 2.34 12.69
N THR A 55 -9.28 2.24 12.02
CA THR A 55 -10.58 2.54 12.61
C THR A 55 -11.11 1.39 13.48
N ASN A 56 -10.86 0.14 13.07
CA ASN A 56 -11.51 -1.03 13.68
C ASN A 56 -10.64 -1.75 14.70
N SER A 57 -9.44 -1.27 15.00
CA SER A 57 -8.59 -1.85 16.03
C SER A 57 -7.99 -0.77 16.91
N ASP A 58 -8.03 -1.00 18.22
CA ASP A 58 -7.43 -0.09 19.21
C ASP A 58 -5.95 -0.39 19.44
N ASN A 59 -5.48 -1.57 19.06
CA ASN A 59 -4.07 -1.93 19.24
C ASN A 59 -3.23 -1.39 18.09
N ARG A 60 -2.66 -0.20 18.30
CA ARG A 60 -1.88 0.50 17.27
C ARG A 60 -0.63 -0.26 16.84
N THR A 61 0.04 -0.91 17.78
CA THR A 61 1.26 -1.68 17.49
C THR A 61 0.96 -2.85 16.55
N GLU A 62 -0.11 -3.59 16.83
CA GLU A 62 -0.53 -4.69 15.96
C GLU A 62 -0.96 -4.19 14.59
N VAL A 63 -1.70 -3.09 14.53
CA VAL A 63 -2.10 -2.48 13.26
C VAL A 63 -0.88 -2.07 12.43
N MET A 64 0.11 -1.45 13.04
CA MET A 64 1.34 -1.05 12.34
C MET A 64 2.09 -2.25 11.79
N TYR A 65 2.12 -3.36 12.54
CA TYR A 65 2.71 -4.61 12.05
C TYR A 65 1.98 -5.14 10.81
N ILE A 66 0.64 -5.14 10.84
CA ILE A 66 -0.16 -5.59 9.68
C ILE A 66 0.05 -4.68 8.49
N ILE A 67 0.11 -3.36 8.69
CA ILE A 67 0.41 -2.39 7.62
C ILE A 67 1.80 -2.68 7.02
N LYS A 68 2.79 -3.00 7.85
CA LYS A 68 4.12 -3.39 7.38
C LYS A 68 4.06 -4.61 6.47
N LEU A 69 3.33 -5.65 6.88
CA LEU A 69 3.16 -6.87 6.06
C LEU A 69 2.50 -6.55 4.73
N PHE A 70 1.47 -5.70 4.76
CA PHE A 70 0.78 -5.26 3.56
C PHE A 70 1.74 -4.54 2.60
N ILE A 71 2.52 -3.60 3.10
CA ILE A 71 3.49 -2.85 2.29
C ILE A 71 4.54 -3.79 1.68
N GLU A 72 5.08 -4.71 2.47
CA GLU A 72 6.05 -5.69 2.00
C GLU A 72 5.48 -6.60 0.90
N LYS A 73 4.21 -6.96 1.02
CA LYS A 73 3.58 -7.85 0.05
C LYS A 73 3.23 -7.14 -1.26
N PHE A 74 2.67 -5.94 -1.20
CA PHE A 74 2.04 -5.31 -2.36
C PHE A 74 2.77 -4.07 -2.89
N TYR A 75 3.73 -3.52 -2.15
CA TYR A 75 4.45 -2.29 -2.53
C TYR A 75 5.96 -2.44 -2.47
N ASN A 76 6.46 -3.65 -2.30
CA ASN A 76 7.92 -3.87 -2.16
C ASN A 76 8.71 -3.38 -3.37
N LYS A 77 8.21 -3.65 -4.58
CA LYS A 77 8.89 -3.24 -5.82
C LYS A 77 8.90 -1.72 -5.96
N GLU A 78 7.75 -1.08 -5.72
CA GLU A 78 7.62 0.37 -5.79
C GLU A 78 8.54 1.06 -4.80
N ILE A 79 8.65 0.53 -3.58
CA ILE A 79 9.51 1.09 -2.54
C ILE A 79 10.99 0.92 -2.91
N ASN A 80 11.38 -0.24 -3.43
CA ASN A 80 12.77 -0.52 -3.80
C ASN A 80 13.25 0.35 -4.96
N HIS A 81 12.34 0.84 -5.80
CA HIS A 81 12.66 1.71 -6.93
C HIS A 81 12.31 3.19 -6.67
N LEU A 82 11.89 3.49 -5.45
CA LEU A 82 11.47 4.84 -5.09
C LEU A 82 12.65 5.80 -5.07
N GLN A 83 12.48 6.93 -5.74
CA GLN A 83 13.44 8.02 -5.71
C GLN A 83 12.69 9.32 -5.46
N PHE A 84 13.08 10.05 -4.43
CA PHE A 84 12.55 11.37 -4.15
C PHE A 84 13.36 12.44 -4.87
N GLU A 85 12.68 13.47 -5.34
CA GLU A 85 13.36 14.67 -5.80
C GLU A 85 14.03 15.39 -4.63
N GLU A 86 15.15 16.09 -4.90
CA GLU A 86 15.97 16.70 -3.87
C GLU A 86 15.21 17.66 -2.96
N ASN A 87 14.22 18.38 -3.51
CA ASN A 87 13.43 19.37 -2.78
C ASN A 87 12.09 18.82 -2.26
N ASP A 88 11.84 17.53 -2.40
CA ASP A 88 10.60 16.90 -1.92
C ASP A 88 10.55 16.94 -0.41
N ASN A 89 9.40 17.35 0.14
CA ASN A 89 9.19 17.35 1.59
C ASN A 89 9.28 15.95 2.19
N LEU A 90 8.85 14.93 1.46
CA LEU A 90 8.96 13.53 1.91
C LEU A 90 10.42 13.09 1.98
N LYS A 91 11.28 13.59 1.08
CA LYS A 91 12.72 13.35 1.14
C LYS A 91 13.32 13.89 2.44
N LYS A 92 12.90 15.09 2.84
CA LYS A 92 13.34 15.71 4.11
C LYS A 92 12.92 14.88 5.31
N ILE A 93 11.71 14.33 5.29
CA ILE A 93 11.21 13.43 6.34
C ILE A 93 12.03 12.14 6.36
N GLU A 94 12.27 11.53 5.19
CA GLU A 94 13.11 10.34 5.07
C GLU A 94 14.50 10.58 5.68
N ASP A 95 15.13 11.72 5.37
CA ASP A 95 16.44 12.07 5.88
C ASP A 95 16.47 12.12 7.40
N VAL A 96 15.41 12.60 8.03
CA VAL A 96 15.29 12.61 9.50
C VAL A 96 15.34 11.20 10.06
N PHE A 97 14.62 10.26 9.46
CA PHE A 97 14.61 8.86 9.92
C PHE A 97 15.97 8.18 9.71
N ILE A 98 16.59 8.41 8.57
CA ILE A 98 17.86 7.76 8.23
C ILE A 98 19.00 8.35 9.05
N GLU A 99 19.09 9.68 9.18
CA GLU A 99 20.22 10.35 9.82
C GLU A 99 20.14 10.36 11.35
N ASN A 100 18.94 10.47 11.91
CA ASN A 100 18.75 10.68 13.34
C ASN A 100 18.28 9.44 14.10
N TYR A 101 17.71 8.44 13.42
CA TYR A 101 17.12 7.28 14.08
C TYR A 101 17.54 5.94 13.46
N ALA A 102 18.51 5.96 12.55
CA ALA A 102 19.00 4.74 11.90
C ALA A 102 19.85 3.87 12.82
#